data_b0e3e69dc2b6fcfd3f3edfee6323b7f0
#
_entry.id   b0e3e69dc2b6fcfd3f3edfee6323b7f0
#
_cell.length_a   1.000
_cell.length_b   1.000
_cell.length_c   1.000
_cell.angle_alpha   90.00
_cell.angle_beta   90.00
_cell.angle_gamma   90.00
#
_symmetry.space_group_name_H-M   'P 1'
#
loop_
_entity.id
_entity.type
_entity.pdbx_description
1 polymer ?
#
loop_
_entity_poly.entity_id
_entity_poly.type
_entity_poly.pdbx_seq_one_letter_code
_entity_poly.pdbx_strand_id
1 'polypeptide(L)'
;MLRKFFIVFSFVCILISCTTAPITGRSQLILLSEYQELRLGATAYSQAIKEGKKSTNKVYIDAVERVGLRIAPVTGKNYQWEFTVLDSDLINAWCLPGGKIAFYEGILDIMENEAQIAAVMGHEIAHATARHGGERISLGILAQIGS
;
A
#
# COMPACT_ATOMS: atom_id res chain seq x y z
N MET A 1 5.48 -15.49 41.52
CA MET A 1 6.51 -15.67 40.50
C MET A 1 5.92 -15.74 39.10
N LEU A 2 4.84 -16.47 38.85
CA LEU A 2 4.20 -16.63 37.53
C LEU A 2 3.76 -15.30 36.90
N ARG A 3 3.16 -14.38 37.67
CA ARG A 3 2.69 -13.06 37.22
C ARG A 3 3.80 -12.13 36.74
N LYS A 4 4.97 -12.17 37.35
CA LYS A 4 6.17 -11.42 36.91
C LYS A 4 6.77 -12.02 35.62
N PHE A 5 6.71 -13.33 35.48
CA PHE A 5 7.16 -14.02 34.27
C PHE A 5 6.29 -13.69 33.05
N PHE A 6 4.98 -13.59 33.25
CA PHE A 6 4.02 -13.19 32.20
C PHE A 6 4.24 -11.75 31.74
N ILE A 7 4.52 -10.82 32.66
CA ILE A 7 4.77 -9.42 32.33
C ILE A 7 6.09 -9.27 31.55
N VAL A 8 7.14 -9.96 31.95
CA VAL A 8 8.44 -9.92 31.25
C VAL A 8 8.34 -10.58 29.88
N PHE A 9 7.62 -11.70 29.76
CA PHE A 9 7.40 -12.38 28.49
C PHE A 9 6.57 -11.53 27.52
N SER A 10 5.53 -10.84 28.00
CA SER A 10 4.74 -9.90 27.21
C SER A 10 5.57 -8.71 26.72
N PHE A 11 6.48 -8.18 27.56
CA PHE A 11 7.35 -7.07 27.18
C PHE A 11 8.41 -7.47 26.14
N VAL A 12 8.94 -8.68 26.22
CA VAL A 12 9.89 -9.23 25.23
C VAL A 12 9.22 -9.44 23.87
N CYS A 13 7.95 -9.91 23.84
CA CYS A 13 7.21 -10.07 22.58
C CYS A 13 6.97 -8.73 21.87
N ILE A 14 6.77 -7.62 22.61
CA ILE A 14 6.57 -6.28 22.03
C ILE A 14 7.87 -5.77 21.37
N LEU A 15 9.04 -6.10 21.92
CA LEU A 15 10.32 -5.66 21.36
C LEU A 15 10.66 -6.36 20.02
N ILE A 16 10.11 -7.53 19.74
CA ILE A 16 10.35 -8.29 18.51
C ILE A 16 9.50 -7.75 17.34
N SER A 17 8.44 -6.99 17.63
CA SER A 17 7.51 -6.47 16.62
C SER A 17 7.93 -5.13 15.99
N CYS A 18 8.99 -4.49 16.49
CA CYS A 18 9.53 -3.28 15.88
C CYS A 18 10.38 -3.63 14.66
N THR A 19 9.90 -3.26 13.47
CA THR A 19 10.67 -3.34 12.24
C THR A 19 11.12 -1.94 11.80
N THR A 20 12.21 -1.88 11.06
CA THR A 20 12.68 -0.60 10.48
C THR A 20 12.07 -0.43 9.10
N ALA A 21 11.47 0.73 8.84
CA ALA A 21 10.96 1.05 7.52
C ALA A 21 12.10 1.02 6.47
N PRO A 22 11.96 0.26 5.38
CA PRO A 22 13.08 0.03 4.45
C PRO A 22 13.64 1.31 3.81
N ILE A 23 12.84 2.36 3.67
CA ILE A 23 13.22 3.59 2.96
C ILE A 23 13.61 4.70 3.95
N THR A 24 12.87 4.83 5.06
CA THR A 24 13.03 5.97 5.98
C THR A 24 13.89 5.67 7.19
N GLY A 25 14.23 4.39 7.44
CA GLY A 25 14.93 3.96 8.64
C GLY A 25 14.13 4.13 9.95
N ARG A 26 12.89 4.59 9.88
CA ARG A 26 12.01 4.82 11.04
C ARG A 26 11.56 3.49 11.63
N SER A 27 11.56 3.39 12.96
CA SER A 27 10.95 2.25 13.64
C SER A 27 9.44 2.22 13.42
N GLN A 28 8.93 1.06 13.04
CA GLN A 28 7.51 0.79 12.81
C GLN A 28 7.05 -0.38 13.66
N LEU A 29 5.83 -0.31 14.16
CA LEU A 29 5.18 -1.44 14.78
C LEU A 29 4.31 -2.16 13.74
N ILE A 30 4.76 -3.30 13.27
CA ILE A 30 4.05 -4.12 12.30
C ILE A 30 3.83 -5.52 12.89
N LEU A 31 2.57 -5.86 13.16
CA LEU A 31 2.15 -7.16 13.68
C LEU A 31 1.90 -8.17 12.55
N LEU A 32 1.77 -7.69 11.31
CA LEU A 32 1.50 -8.52 10.15
C LEU A 32 2.81 -8.96 9.48
N SER A 33 2.88 -10.21 9.07
CA SER A 33 3.93 -10.67 8.15
C SER A 33 3.74 -10.05 6.77
N GLU A 34 4.81 -9.96 5.98
CA GLU A 34 4.72 -9.48 4.58
C GLU A 34 3.72 -10.32 3.76
N TYR A 35 3.71 -11.64 3.96
CA TYR A 35 2.75 -12.52 3.31
C TYR A 35 1.29 -12.17 3.64
N GLN A 36 0.99 -11.84 4.89
CA GLN A 36 -0.36 -11.42 5.28
C GLN A 36 -0.74 -10.08 4.64
N GLU A 37 0.19 -9.13 4.58
CA GLU A 37 -0.04 -7.85 3.90
C GLU A 37 -0.31 -8.03 2.41
N LEU A 38 0.48 -8.87 1.72
CA LEU A 38 0.27 -9.17 0.30
C LEU A 38 -1.10 -9.78 0.04
N ARG A 39 -1.54 -10.71 0.90
CA ARG A 39 -2.88 -11.31 0.81
C ARG A 39 -3.99 -10.31 1.03
N LEU A 40 -3.87 -9.46 2.05
CA LEU A 40 -4.83 -8.39 2.33
C LEU A 40 -4.89 -7.39 1.16
N GLY A 41 -3.73 -7.01 0.61
CA GLY A 41 -3.64 -6.15 -0.56
C GLY A 41 -4.36 -6.74 -1.77
N ALA A 42 -4.12 -8.02 -2.09
CA ALA A 42 -4.77 -8.70 -3.20
C ALA A 42 -6.30 -8.80 -3.00
N THR A 43 -6.76 -9.09 -1.79
CA THR A 43 -8.18 -9.15 -1.46
C THR A 43 -8.85 -7.79 -1.59
N ALA A 44 -8.26 -6.75 -0.99
CA ALA A 44 -8.77 -5.38 -1.05
C ALA A 44 -8.80 -4.86 -2.49
N TYR A 45 -7.76 -5.16 -3.30
CA TYR A 45 -7.74 -4.81 -4.70
C TYR A 45 -8.87 -5.48 -5.48
N SER A 46 -9.04 -6.79 -5.31
CA SER A 46 -10.11 -7.53 -5.99
C SER A 46 -11.49 -6.98 -5.66
N GLN A 47 -11.71 -6.59 -4.39
CA GLN A 47 -12.96 -5.97 -3.97
C GLN A 47 -13.13 -4.59 -4.60
N ALA A 48 -12.12 -3.73 -4.55
CA ALA A 48 -12.19 -2.39 -5.13
C ALA A 48 -12.46 -2.42 -6.66
N ILE A 49 -11.85 -3.38 -7.38
CA ILE A 49 -12.10 -3.56 -8.81
C ILE A 49 -13.50 -4.13 -9.11
N LYS A 50 -14.04 -4.95 -8.21
CA LYS A 50 -15.39 -5.51 -8.35
C LYS A 50 -16.48 -4.47 -8.07
N GLU A 51 -16.26 -3.59 -7.11
CA GLU A 51 -17.19 -2.53 -6.71
C GLU A 51 -17.08 -1.30 -7.61
N GLY A 52 -15.87 -1.01 -8.09
CA GLY A 52 -15.60 0.10 -8.99
C GLY A 52 -15.82 -0.25 -10.46
N LYS A 53 -16.08 0.77 -11.26
CA LYS A 53 -16.16 0.65 -12.72
C LYS A 53 -14.77 0.91 -13.31
N LYS A 54 -14.23 -0.04 -14.08
CA LYS A 54 -12.98 0.18 -14.80
C LYS A 54 -13.18 1.21 -15.91
N SER A 55 -12.22 2.11 -16.07
CA SER A 55 -12.18 3.04 -17.18
C SER A 55 -12.09 2.32 -18.52
N THR A 56 -12.67 2.93 -19.53
CA THR A 56 -12.50 2.57 -20.95
C THR A 56 -11.71 3.63 -21.72
N ASN A 57 -11.24 4.68 -21.03
CA ASN A 57 -10.42 5.74 -21.60
C ASN A 57 -9.00 5.22 -21.88
N LYS A 58 -8.74 4.85 -23.12
CA LYS A 58 -7.46 4.30 -23.53
C LYS A 58 -6.28 5.25 -23.29
N VAL A 59 -6.50 6.55 -23.40
CA VAL A 59 -5.43 7.53 -23.18
C VAL A 59 -4.92 7.45 -21.75
N TYR A 60 -5.81 7.38 -20.78
CA TYR A 60 -5.47 7.25 -19.37
C TYR A 60 -4.88 5.88 -19.03
N ILE A 61 -5.50 4.82 -19.53
CA ILE A 61 -5.01 3.45 -19.31
C ILE A 61 -3.57 3.32 -19.82
N ASP A 62 -3.32 3.69 -21.07
CA ASP A 62 -2.02 3.57 -21.72
C ASP A 62 -0.96 4.46 -21.02
N ALA A 63 -1.35 5.65 -20.54
CA ALA A 63 -0.42 6.54 -19.81
C ALA A 63 -0.04 5.97 -18.44
N VAL A 64 -1.01 5.52 -17.65
CA VAL A 64 -0.78 4.94 -16.31
C VAL A 64 0.04 3.66 -16.42
N GLU A 65 -0.27 2.77 -17.38
CA GLU A 65 0.47 1.54 -17.60
C GLU A 65 1.92 1.83 -18.04
N ARG A 66 2.12 2.72 -19.01
CA ARG A 66 3.45 3.09 -19.50
C ARG A 66 4.33 3.67 -18.40
N VAL A 67 3.80 4.56 -17.56
CA VAL A 67 4.51 5.11 -16.41
C VAL A 67 4.81 4.03 -15.39
N GLY A 68 3.82 3.18 -15.08
CA GLY A 68 3.94 2.09 -14.11
C GLY A 68 5.03 1.08 -14.50
N LEU A 69 5.07 0.66 -15.76
CA LEU A 69 6.08 -0.26 -16.27
C LEU A 69 7.51 0.31 -16.22
N ARG A 70 7.66 1.64 -16.19
CA ARG A 70 8.96 2.29 -16.01
C ARG A 70 9.37 2.42 -14.55
N ILE A 71 8.41 2.59 -13.63
CA ILE A 71 8.68 2.76 -12.20
C ILE A 71 8.84 1.41 -11.50
N ALA A 72 8.03 0.41 -11.84
CA ALA A 72 8.04 -0.89 -11.19
C ALA A 72 9.43 -1.53 -11.04
N PRO A 73 10.30 -1.59 -12.08
CA PRO A 73 11.62 -2.20 -11.98
C PRO A 73 12.56 -1.50 -11.00
N VAL A 74 12.46 -0.17 -10.85
CA VAL A 74 13.37 0.60 -10.00
C VAL A 74 13.02 0.53 -8.51
N THR A 75 11.90 -0.07 -8.16
CA THR A 75 11.49 -0.27 -6.77
C THR A 75 12.29 -1.35 -6.05
N GLY A 76 12.97 -2.22 -6.78
CA GLY A 76 13.64 -3.41 -6.24
C GLY A 76 12.69 -4.47 -5.65
N LYS A 77 11.37 -4.34 -5.86
CA LYS A 77 10.35 -5.28 -5.37
C LYS A 77 9.89 -6.21 -6.47
N ASN A 78 9.91 -7.50 -6.18
CA ASN A 78 9.37 -8.54 -7.07
C ASN A 78 7.87 -8.73 -6.80
N TYR A 79 7.07 -7.70 -7.09
CA TYR A 79 5.62 -7.72 -6.96
C TYR A 79 4.96 -8.12 -8.29
N GLN A 80 3.73 -8.63 -8.19
CA GLN A 80 2.85 -8.79 -9.34
C GLN A 80 2.15 -7.45 -9.60
N TRP A 81 2.86 -6.55 -10.29
CA TRP A 81 2.39 -5.20 -10.55
C TRP A 81 1.14 -5.22 -11.43
N GLU A 82 0.13 -4.50 -11.00
CA GLU A 82 -1.10 -4.25 -11.74
C GLU A 82 -1.42 -2.76 -11.69
N PHE A 83 -1.74 -2.20 -12.87
CA PHE A 83 -2.06 -0.79 -13.05
C PHE A 83 -3.49 -0.71 -13.57
N THR A 84 -4.38 -0.04 -12.84
CA THR A 84 -5.79 0.07 -13.21
C THR A 84 -6.21 1.52 -13.18
N VAL A 85 -7.06 1.91 -14.13
CA VAL A 85 -7.79 3.18 -14.09
C VAL A 85 -9.25 2.88 -13.79
N LEU A 86 -9.82 3.63 -12.84
CA LEU A 86 -11.22 3.53 -12.42
C LEU A 86 -12.01 4.74 -12.95
N ASP A 87 -13.17 4.47 -13.53
CA ASP A 87 -14.12 5.46 -14.03
C ASP A 87 -14.86 6.10 -12.85
N SER A 88 -14.28 7.19 -12.36
CA SER A 88 -14.84 7.98 -11.25
C SER A 88 -14.18 9.35 -11.20
N ASP A 89 -14.95 10.37 -10.84
CA ASP A 89 -14.50 11.78 -10.70
C ASP A 89 -13.66 12.01 -9.42
N LEU A 90 -13.37 10.99 -8.65
CA LEU A 90 -12.56 11.12 -7.45
C LEU A 90 -11.13 11.55 -7.78
N ILE A 91 -10.66 12.61 -7.15
CA ILE A 91 -9.26 13.07 -7.24
C ILE A 91 -8.43 12.24 -6.28
N ASN A 92 -8.10 11.01 -6.66
CA ASN A 92 -7.38 10.07 -5.82
C ASN A 92 -6.60 9.02 -6.64
N ALA A 93 -5.57 8.46 -6.01
CA ALA A 93 -4.88 7.26 -6.45
C ALA A 93 -4.47 6.46 -5.20
N TRP A 94 -4.14 5.19 -5.36
CA TRP A 94 -3.64 4.36 -4.26
C TRP A 94 -2.79 3.21 -4.76
N CYS A 95 -1.91 2.73 -3.88
CA CYS A 95 -1.14 1.51 -4.06
C CYS A 95 -1.31 0.59 -2.85
N LEU A 96 -1.74 -0.63 -3.09
CA LEU A 96 -1.85 -1.68 -2.08
C LEU A 96 -0.62 -2.59 -2.09
N PRO A 97 -0.34 -3.30 -0.97
CA PRO A 97 0.73 -4.28 -0.91
C PRO A 97 0.66 -5.29 -2.06
N GLY A 98 1.83 -5.62 -2.62
CA GLY A 98 1.92 -6.50 -3.79
C GLY A 98 1.89 -5.78 -5.14
N GLY A 99 1.95 -4.44 -5.14
CA GLY A 99 2.05 -3.65 -6.38
C GLY A 99 0.72 -3.47 -7.11
N LYS A 100 -0.38 -3.43 -6.37
CA LYS A 100 -1.73 -3.22 -6.90
C LYS A 100 -2.05 -1.74 -6.87
N ILE A 101 -2.04 -1.08 -8.04
CA ILE A 101 -2.16 0.36 -8.19
C ILE A 101 -3.45 0.71 -8.92
N ALA A 102 -4.16 1.70 -8.41
CA ALA A 102 -5.27 2.30 -9.13
C ALA A 102 -5.20 3.83 -9.11
N PHE A 103 -5.56 4.40 -10.24
CA PHE A 103 -5.84 5.82 -10.45
C PHE A 103 -7.31 5.99 -10.77
N TYR A 104 -7.93 7.03 -10.27
CA TYR A 104 -9.26 7.44 -10.71
C TYR A 104 -9.14 8.43 -11.87
N GLU A 105 -10.13 8.47 -12.77
CA GLU A 105 -10.10 9.42 -13.89
C GLU A 105 -10.02 10.87 -13.40
N GLY A 106 -10.74 11.21 -12.32
CA GLY A 106 -10.75 12.56 -11.78
C GLY A 106 -9.38 13.13 -11.39
N ILE A 107 -8.43 12.30 -10.93
CA ILE A 107 -7.06 12.79 -10.70
C ILE A 107 -6.28 12.92 -12.02
N LEU A 108 -6.57 12.07 -13.02
CA LEU A 108 -5.93 12.13 -14.33
C LEU A 108 -6.39 13.32 -15.15
N ASP A 109 -7.65 13.75 -14.97
CA ASP A 109 -8.23 14.92 -15.64
C ASP A 109 -7.50 16.24 -15.31
N ILE A 110 -6.90 16.30 -14.11
CA ILE A 110 -6.15 17.48 -13.66
C ILE A 110 -4.64 17.37 -13.91
N MET A 111 -4.16 16.25 -14.45
CA MET A 111 -2.75 16.03 -14.76
C MET A 111 -2.44 16.46 -16.19
N GLU A 112 -1.43 17.29 -16.34
CA GLU A 112 -1.03 17.86 -17.64
C GLU A 112 -0.08 16.95 -18.41
N ASN A 113 0.63 16.04 -17.72
CA ASN A 113 1.67 15.21 -18.33
C ASN A 113 2.02 13.98 -17.49
N GLU A 114 2.74 13.03 -18.10
CA GLU A 114 3.15 11.79 -17.44
C GLU A 114 4.10 11.99 -16.24
N ALA A 115 4.81 13.10 -16.15
CA ALA A 115 5.65 13.37 -14.99
C ALA A 115 4.82 13.57 -13.72
N GLN A 116 3.63 14.14 -13.84
CA GLN A 116 2.70 14.28 -12.73
C GLN A 116 2.11 12.92 -12.33
N ILE A 117 1.77 12.06 -13.30
CA ILE A 117 1.38 10.67 -13.03
C ILE A 117 2.50 9.94 -12.31
N ALA A 118 3.75 10.09 -12.79
CA ALA A 118 4.91 9.44 -12.18
C ALA A 118 5.17 9.92 -10.74
N ALA A 119 4.98 11.20 -10.45
CA ALA A 119 5.15 11.76 -9.12
C ALA A 119 4.13 11.17 -8.13
N VAL A 120 2.84 11.13 -8.51
CA VAL A 120 1.79 10.55 -7.67
C VAL A 120 1.99 9.03 -7.53
N MET A 121 2.26 8.33 -8.62
CA MET A 121 2.51 6.89 -8.58
C MET A 121 3.70 6.54 -7.69
N GLY A 122 4.80 7.27 -7.79
CA GLY A 122 5.98 7.09 -6.95
C GLY A 122 5.67 7.31 -5.46
N HIS A 123 4.86 8.31 -5.14
CA HIS A 123 4.38 8.58 -3.78
C HIS A 123 3.57 7.39 -3.23
N GLU A 124 2.60 6.89 -3.97
CA GLU A 124 1.76 5.76 -3.57
C GLU A 124 2.58 4.46 -3.42
N ILE A 125 3.51 4.21 -4.34
CA ILE A 125 4.43 3.07 -4.26
C ILE A 125 5.32 3.17 -3.03
N ALA A 126 5.82 4.37 -2.69
CA ALA A 126 6.64 4.58 -1.50
C ALA A 126 5.85 4.22 -0.22
N HIS A 127 4.57 4.60 -0.12
CA HIS A 127 3.70 4.19 0.99
C HIS A 127 3.55 2.67 1.10
N ALA A 128 3.34 1.98 -0.01
CA ALA A 128 3.20 0.52 -0.03
C ALA A 128 4.51 -0.19 0.31
N THR A 129 5.63 0.26 -0.24
CA THR A 129 6.95 -0.34 0.00
C THR A 129 7.50 -0.03 1.39
N ALA A 130 7.16 1.11 1.97
CA ALA A 130 7.43 1.46 3.37
C ALA A 130 6.49 0.75 4.37
N ARG A 131 5.53 -0.04 3.91
CA ARG A 131 4.60 -0.83 4.72
C ARG A 131 3.70 0.02 5.64
N HIS A 132 3.39 1.26 5.26
CA HIS A 132 2.54 2.15 6.06
C HIS A 132 1.12 1.58 6.28
N GLY A 133 0.61 0.79 5.34
CA GLY A 133 -0.66 0.07 5.48
C GLY A 133 -0.62 -0.97 6.61
N GLY A 134 0.45 -1.77 6.68
CA GLY A 134 0.66 -2.76 7.74
C GLY A 134 0.79 -2.13 9.13
N GLU A 135 1.51 -1.02 9.24
CA GLU A 135 1.61 -0.24 10.47
C GLU A 135 0.24 0.28 10.93
N ARG A 136 -0.54 0.87 10.02
CA ARG A 136 -1.88 1.38 10.34
C ARG A 136 -2.83 0.29 10.83
N ILE A 137 -2.84 -0.87 10.19
CA ILE A 137 -3.65 -2.03 10.62
C ILE A 137 -3.20 -2.50 12.01
N SER A 138 -1.89 -2.60 12.23
CA SER A 138 -1.32 -3.05 13.51
C SER A 138 -1.69 -2.12 14.67
N LEU A 139 -1.61 -0.81 14.46
CA LEU A 139 -2.04 0.19 15.44
C LEU A 139 -3.55 0.11 15.71
N GLY A 140 -4.36 -0.14 14.68
CA GLY A 140 -5.81 -0.35 14.82
C GLY A 140 -6.13 -1.57 15.68
N ILE A 141 -5.43 -2.69 15.49
CA ILE A 141 -5.59 -3.90 16.31
C ILE A 141 -5.27 -3.60 17.78
N LEU A 142 -4.17 -2.92 18.04
CA LEU A 142 -3.79 -2.56 19.42
C LEU A 142 -4.79 -1.62 20.09
N ALA A 143 -5.33 -0.66 19.36
CA ALA A 143 -6.35 0.24 19.88
C ALA A 143 -7.63 -0.52 20.30
N GLN A 144 -8.02 -1.55 19.56
CA GLN A 144 -9.18 -2.40 19.90
C GLN A 144 -8.94 -3.30 21.10
N ILE A 145 -7.71 -3.74 21.35
CA ILE A 145 -7.37 -4.60 22.50
C ILE A 145 -7.26 -3.75 23.79
N GLY A 146 -6.90 -2.46 23.67
CA GLY A 146 -6.73 -1.55 24.81
C GLY A 146 -7.98 -0.79 25.25
N SER A 147 -9.10 -0.96 24.53
CA SER A 147 -10.42 -0.38 24.88
C SER A 147 -11.31 -1.39 25.57
#